data_02e519e058e01c513648838fddb95614
#
_entry.id   02e519e058e01c513648838fddb95614
#
_cell.length_a   1.000
_cell.length_b   1.000
_cell.length_c   1.000
_cell.angle_alpha   90.00
_cell.angle_beta   90.00
_cell.angle_gamma   90.00
#
_symmetry.space_group_name_H-M   'P 1'
#
loop_
_entity.id
_entity.type
_entity.pdbx_description
1 polymer ?
#
loop_
_entity_poly.entity_id
_entity_poly.type
_entity_poly.pdbx_seq_one_letter_code
_entity_poly.pdbx_strand_id
1 'polypeptide(L)'
;YDIIMKQRSGQGNYQEFWNSYTGQQHDSTQEEMYLNAARNYIQNGRYDEGMNVLNSIENKTAEWYFLRSNIYLRKGQRSAAIADARAAAAMAPGNMNYQQYLYSLEYQSDWYNQTGTQYGRRTVSFNPCDNICLTLALCSCCTGGGGYMFVPCIC
;
A
#
# COMPACT_ATOMS: atom_id res chain seq x y z
N TYR A 1 11.24 -25.64 5.59
CA TYR A 1 11.69 -24.24 5.53
C TYR A 1 11.18 -23.55 4.25
N ASP A 2 11.05 -24.27 3.11
CA ASP A 2 10.65 -23.71 1.82
C ASP A 2 9.17 -23.36 1.73
N ILE A 3 8.30 -24.03 2.48
CA ILE A 3 6.84 -23.78 2.49
C ILE A 3 6.52 -22.44 3.17
N ILE A 4 7.26 -22.08 4.22
CA ILE A 4 7.04 -20.83 4.97
C ILE A 4 7.54 -19.61 4.18
N MET A 5 8.63 -19.77 3.40
CA MET A 5 9.13 -18.71 2.52
C MET A 5 8.21 -18.46 1.32
N LYS A 6 7.58 -19.50 0.78
CA LYS A 6 6.62 -19.40 -0.34
C LYS A 6 5.34 -18.66 0.05
N GLN A 7 4.92 -18.80 1.30
CA GLN A 7 3.74 -18.13 1.85
C GLN A 7 4.02 -16.66 2.22
N ARG A 8 5.28 -16.32 2.49
CA ARG A 8 5.71 -14.97 2.86
C ARG A 8 5.96 -14.03 1.66
N SER A 9 6.21 -14.59 0.49
CA SER A 9 6.52 -13.81 -0.72
C SER A 9 5.29 -13.25 -1.44
N GLY A 10 4.07 -13.69 -1.09
CA GLY A 10 2.83 -13.27 -1.76
C GLY A 10 2.81 -13.58 -3.27
N GLN A 11 3.87 -14.18 -3.78
CA GLN A 11 4.13 -14.39 -5.20
C GLN A 11 3.46 -15.65 -5.76
N GLY A 12 3.23 -16.67 -4.91
CA GLY A 12 2.62 -17.94 -5.33
C GLY A 12 1.16 -17.78 -5.73
N ASN A 13 0.39 -16.98 -4.98
CA ASN A 13 -1.03 -16.77 -5.20
C ASN A 13 -1.32 -15.90 -6.45
N TYR A 14 -0.37 -15.03 -6.79
CA TYR A 14 -0.49 -14.11 -7.91
C TYR A 14 -0.28 -14.81 -9.26
N GLN A 15 0.65 -15.74 -9.33
CA GLN A 15 0.94 -16.51 -10.54
C GLN A 15 -0.17 -17.51 -10.85
N GLU A 16 -0.71 -18.20 -9.85
CA GLU A 16 -1.83 -19.13 -10.00
C GLU A 16 -3.12 -18.39 -10.41
N PHE A 17 -3.34 -17.20 -9.85
CA PHE A 17 -4.44 -16.33 -10.25
C PHE A 17 -4.37 -15.95 -11.74
N TRP A 18 -3.19 -15.52 -12.21
CA TRP A 18 -3.00 -15.17 -13.61
C TRP A 18 -3.13 -16.36 -14.55
N ASN A 19 -2.65 -17.52 -14.19
CA ASN A 19 -2.78 -18.75 -14.99
C ASN A 19 -4.24 -19.22 -15.09
N SER A 20 -5.03 -19.05 -14.03
CA SER A 20 -6.47 -19.36 -14.07
C SER A 20 -7.25 -18.38 -14.95
N TYR A 21 -6.82 -17.14 -15.01
CA TYR A 21 -7.49 -16.08 -15.76
C TYR A 21 -7.17 -16.11 -17.26
N THR A 22 -5.98 -16.55 -17.66
CA THR A 22 -5.54 -16.61 -19.08
C THR A 22 -6.05 -17.83 -19.84
N GLY A 23 -6.73 -18.77 -19.18
CA GLY A 23 -7.20 -20.03 -19.79
C GLY A 23 -8.48 -19.93 -20.63
N GLN A 24 -9.14 -18.78 -20.73
CA GLN A 24 -10.33 -18.61 -21.55
C GLN A 24 -10.00 -17.91 -22.88
N GLN A 25 -9.78 -18.70 -23.93
CA GLN A 25 -9.81 -18.21 -25.31
C GLN A 25 -11.26 -17.89 -25.71
N HIS A 26 -11.58 -16.62 -25.80
CA HIS A 26 -12.82 -16.10 -26.35
C HIS A 26 -12.52 -15.38 -27.68
N ASP A 27 -13.44 -15.44 -28.65
CA ASP A 27 -13.37 -14.66 -29.90
C ASP A 27 -13.11 -13.19 -29.57
N SER A 28 -11.86 -12.78 -29.77
CA SER A 28 -11.36 -11.53 -29.22
C SER A 28 -11.78 -10.36 -30.09
N THR A 29 -12.61 -9.49 -29.54
CA THR A 29 -12.79 -8.14 -30.07
C THR A 29 -11.46 -7.38 -30.02
N GLN A 30 -11.31 -6.34 -30.82
CA GLN A 30 -10.09 -5.53 -30.85
C GLN A 30 -9.68 -5.04 -29.44
N GLU A 31 -10.65 -4.74 -28.59
CA GLU A 31 -10.42 -4.33 -27.19
C GLU A 31 -9.81 -5.45 -26.35
N GLU A 32 -10.29 -6.67 -26.52
CA GLU A 32 -9.72 -7.85 -25.82
C GLU A 32 -8.28 -8.11 -26.23
N MET A 33 -7.93 -7.88 -27.51
CA MET A 33 -6.53 -7.99 -27.95
C MET A 33 -5.64 -6.98 -27.23
N TYR A 34 -6.09 -5.74 -27.04
CA TYR A 34 -5.35 -4.74 -26.27
C TYR A 34 -5.25 -5.11 -24.79
N LEU A 35 -6.32 -5.61 -24.17
CA LEU A 35 -6.30 -6.09 -22.80
C LEU A 35 -5.34 -7.27 -22.62
N ASN A 36 -5.31 -8.20 -23.56
CA ASN A 36 -4.37 -9.31 -23.57
C ASN A 36 -2.92 -8.85 -23.75
N ALA A 37 -2.67 -7.88 -24.63
CA ALA A 37 -1.36 -7.27 -24.78
C ALA A 37 -0.91 -6.57 -23.49
N ALA A 38 -1.80 -5.83 -22.84
CA ALA A 38 -1.51 -5.18 -21.55
C ALA A 38 -1.16 -6.22 -20.47
N ARG A 39 -1.89 -7.34 -20.39
CA ARG A 39 -1.55 -8.45 -19.47
C ARG A 39 -0.14 -8.98 -19.71
N ASN A 40 0.20 -9.24 -20.99
CA ASN A 40 1.53 -9.73 -21.35
C ASN A 40 2.63 -8.74 -20.92
N TYR A 41 2.44 -7.44 -21.13
CA TYR A 41 3.39 -6.43 -20.67
C TYR A 41 3.54 -6.43 -19.14
N ILE A 42 2.43 -6.54 -18.40
CA ILE A 42 2.45 -6.59 -16.94
C ILE A 42 3.19 -7.83 -16.44
N GLN A 43 2.95 -9.00 -17.04
CA GLN A 43 3.63 -10.25 -16.68
C GLN A 43 5.15 -10.18 -16.92
N ASN A 44 5.56 -9.49 -17.98
CA ASN A 44 6.97 -9.27 -18.32
C ASN A 44 7.63 -8.10 -17.55
N GLY A 45 6.90 -7.46 -16.62
CA GLY A 45 7.43 -6.35 -15.84
C GLY A 45 7.52 -5.01 -16.59
N ARG A 46 6.98 -4.94 -17.81
CA ARG A 46 6.98 -3.75 -18.67
C ARG A 46 5.75 -2.88 -18.39
N TYR A 47 5.73 -2.27 -17.21
CA TYR A 47 4.54 -1.57 -16.70
C TYR A 47 4.20 -0.31 -17.47
N ASP A 48 5.19 0.40 -18.01
CA ASP A 48 4.97 1.64 -18.77
C ASP A 48 4.30 1.35 -20.11
N GLU A 49 4.75 0.32 -20.79
CA GLU A 49 4.15 -0.13 -22.05
C GLU A 49 2.74 -0.71 -21.82
N GLY A 50 2.55 -1.45 -20.74
CA GLY A 50 1.22 -1.93 -20.33
C GLY A 50 0.26 -0.76 -20.08
N MET A 51 0.72 0.30 -19.44
CA MET A 51 -0.06 1.52 -19.21
C MET A 51 -0.40 2.24 -20.52
N ASN A 52 0.55 2.33 -21.45
CA ASN A 52 0.33 2.94 -22.76
C ASN A 52 -0.74 2.19 -23.56
N VAL A 53 -0.70 0.86 -23.56
CA VAL A 53 -1.72 0.03 -24.20
C VAL A 53 -3.09 0.21 -23.55
N LEU A 54 -3.16 0.25 -22.22
CA LEU A 54 -4.42 0.52 -21.51
C LEU A 54 -4.99 1.90 -21.85
N ASN A 55 -4.16 2.91 -21.98
CA ASN A 55 -4.58 4.27 -22.32
C ASN A 55 -5.15 4.40 -23.74
N SER A 56 -4.82 3.48 -24.65
CA SER A 56 -5.37 3.45 -26.01
C SER A 56 -6.76 2.85 -26.09
N ILE A 57 -7.25 2.24 -25.01
CA ILE A 57 -8.59 1.65 -24.94
C ILE A 57 -9.61 2.72 -24.54
N GLU A 58 -10.64 2.92 -25.35
CA GLU A 58 -11.70 3.91 -25.08
C GLU A 58 -12.66 3.41 -24.00
N ASN A 59 -13.11 2.15 -24.12
CA ASN A 59 -14.05 1.53 -23.17
C ASN A 59 -13.35 1.03 -21.92
N LYS A 60 -13.57 1.69 -20.82
CA LYS A 60 -12.98 1.35 -19.52
C LYS A 60 -13.82 0.28 -18.82
N THR A 61 -13.57 -0.97 -19.15
CA THR A 61 -14.23 -2.13 -18.54
C THR A 61 -13.70 -2.42 -17.13
N ALA A 62 -14.37 -3.29 -16.37
CA ALA A 62 -13.89 -3.74 -15.06
C ALA A 62 -12.48 -4.32 -15.13
N GLU A 63 -12.19 -5.04 -16.20
CA GLU A 63 -10.87 -5.61 -16.46
C GLU A 63 -9.80 -4.54 -16.71
N TRP A 64 -10.13 -3.50 -17.43
CA TRP A 64 -9.24 -2.37 -17.64
C TRP A 64 -8.80 -1.75 -16.31
N TYR A 65 -9.74 -1.49 -15.40
CA TYR A 65 -9.44 -0.99 -14.05
C TYR A 65 -8.60 -1.98 -13.25
N PHE A 66 -8.91 -3.27 -13.35
CA PHE A 66 -8.14 -4.30 -12.67
C PHE A 66 -6.68 -4.36 -13.16
N LEU A 67 -6.44 -4.31 -14.46
CA LEU A 67 -5.09 -4.31 -15.05
C LEU A 67 -4.31 -3.05 -14.64
N ARG A 68 -4.95 -1.89 -14.68
CA ARG A 68 -4.33 -0.63 -14.26
C ARG A 68 -3.99 -0.64 -12.77
N SER A 69 -4.87 -1.17 -11.94
CA SER A 69 -4.61 -1.37 -10.51
C SER A 69 -3.34 -2.21 -10.27
N ASN A 70 -3.16 -3.28 -11.05
CA ASN A 70 -1.95 -4.10 -10.98
C ASN A 70 -0.69 -3.31 -11.32
N ILE A 71 -0.73 -2.48 -12.36
CA ILE A 71 0.40 -1.61 -12.72
C ILE A 71 0.72 -0.64 -11.59
N TYR A 72 -0.30 0.04 -11.02
CA TYR A 72 -0.09 0.97 -9.92
C TYR A 72 0.50 0.30 -8.69
N LEU A 73 0.04 -0.91 -8.37
CA LEU A 73 0.59 -1.69 -7.25
C LEU A 73 2.08 -1.98 -7.44
N ARG A 74 2.48 -2.40 -8.65
CA ARG A 74 3.88 -2.68 -8.98
C ARG A 74 4.77 -1.44 -9.02
N LYS A 75 4.18 -0.29 -9.34
CA LYS A 75 4.85 1.03 -9.25
C LYS A 75 4.88 1.61 -7.84
N GLY A 76 4.32 0.91 -6.84
CA GLY A 76 4.25 1.37 -5.45
C GLY A 76 3.16 2.41 -5.18
N GLN A 77 2.31 2.71 -6.16
CA GLN A 77 1.19 3.66 -6.04
C GLN A 77 -0.05 2.98 -5.47
N ARG A 78 0.04 2.59 -4.20
CA ARG A 78 -0.95 1.73 -3.55
C ARG A 78 -2.34 2.36 -3.45
N SER A 79 -2.44 3.64 -3.14
CA SER A 79 -3.73 4.34 -3.04
C SER A 79 -4.49 4.35 -4.38
N ALA A 80 -3.78 4.59 -5.48
CA ALA A 80 -4.34 4.53 -6.82
C ALA A 80 -4.76 3.09 -7.19
N ALA A 81 -3.95 2.09 -6.81
CA ALA A 81 -4.27 0.69 -7.03
C ALA A 81 -5.57 0.29 -6.31
N ILE A 82 -5.75 0.68 -5.05
CA ILE A 82 -6.98 0.39 -4.29
C ILE A 82 -8.20 1.09 -4.93
N ALA A 83 -8.07 2.33 -5.36
CA ALA A 83 -9.16 3.06 -6.02
C ALA A 83 -9.62 2.34 -7.29
N ASP A 84 -8.70 1.90 -8.13
CA ASP A 84 -9.01 1.15 -9.34
C ASP A 84 -9.56 -0.25 -9.06
N ALA A 85 -9.04 -0.95 -8.06
CA ALA A 85 -9.58 -2.24 -7.64
C ALA A 85 -11.02 -2.14 -7.15
N ARG A 86 -11.38 -1.05 -6.43
CA ARG A 86 -12.76 -0.75 -6.04
C ARG A 86 -13.66 -0.51 -7.25
N ALA A 87 -13.17 0.25 -8.24
CA ALA A 87 -13.91 0.48 -9.47
C ALA A 87 -14.17 -0.83 -10.21
N ALA A 88 -13.17 -1.70 -10.35
CA ALA A 88 -13.32 -3.02 -10.96
C ALA A 88 -14.35 -3.91 -10.23
N ALA A 89 -14.28 -3.97 -8.90
CA ALA A 89 -15.21 -4.75 -8.07
C ALA A 89 -16.65 -4.18 -8.13
N ALA A 90 -16.81 -2.85 -8.20
CA ALA A 90 -18.11 -2.20 -8.33
C ALA A 90 -18.75 -2.45 -9.71
N MET A 91 -17.97 -2.48 -10.78
CA MET A 91 -18.47 -2.74 -12.14
C MET A 91 -18.84 -4.20 -12.37
N ALA A 92 -18.18 -5.13 -11.68
CA ALA A 92 -18.44 -6.56 -11.79
C ALA A 92 -18.61 -7.22 -10.41
N PRO A 93 -19.72 -6.96 -9.70
CA PRO A 93 -19.93 -7.44 -8.33
C PRO A 93 -20.05 -8.96 -8.23
N GLY A 94 -20.40 -9.65 -9.32
CA GLY A 94 -20.40 -11.11 -9.40
C GLY A 94 -19.03 -11.76 -9.57
N ASN A 95 -18.00 -10.99 -9.84
CA ASN A 95 -16.66 -11.52 -10.03
C ASN A 95 -15.89 -11.59 -8.70
N MET A 96 -15.85 -12.79 -8.12
CA MET A 96 -15.16 -13.06 -6.85
C MET A 96 -13.68 -12.68 -6.89
N ASN A 97 -13.04 -12.76 -8.06
CA ASN A 97 -11.62 -12.47 -8.20
C ASN A 97 -11.30 -10.99 -7.92
N TYR A 98 -12.14 -10.08 -8.42
CA TYR A 98 -11.95 -8.64 -8.16
C TYR A 98 -12.19 -8.28 -6.69
N GLN A 99 -13.17 -8.93 -6.06
CA GLN A 99 -13.46 -8.72 -4.65
C GLN A 99 -12.33 -9.25 -3.75
N GLN A 100 -11.83 -10.46 -4.01
CA GLN A 100 -10.69 -11.02 -3.27
C GLN A 100 -9.43 -10.17 -3.45
N TYR A 101 -9.18 -9.71 -4.67
CA TYR A 101 -8.06 -8.83 -4.95
C TYR A 101 -8.17 -7.50 -4.17
N LEU A 102 -9.32 -6.85 -4.22
CA LEU A 102 -9.59 -5.64 -3.43
C LEU A 102 -9.37 -5.88 -1.95
N TYR A 103 -9.97 -6.95 -1.40
CA TYR A 103 -9.80 -7.31 0.01
C TYR A 103 -8.32 -7.49 0.39
N SER A 104 -7.55 -8.19 -0.45
CA SER A 104 -6.12 -8.39 -0.20
C SER A 104 -5.33 -7.07 -0.16
N LEU A 105 -5.69 -6.11 -1.01
CA LEU A 105 -5.07 -4.79 -1.03
C LEU A 105 -5.44 -3.97 0.22
N GLU A 106 -6.71 -3.97 0.61
CA GLU A 106 -7.20 -3.23 1.78
C GLU A 106 -6.63 -3.80 3.08
N TYR A 107 -6.67 -5.12 3.26
CA TYR A 107 -6.14 -5.77 4.46
C TYR A 107 -4.64 -5.47 4.68
N GLN A 108 -3.84 -5.51 3.61
CA GLN A 108 -2.43 -5.14 3.71
C GLN A 108 -2.24 -3.65 4.03
N SER A 109 -3.16 -2.77 3.60
CA SER A 109 -3.06 -1.33 3.91
C SER A 109 -3.38 -1.04 5.37
N ASP A 110 -4.36 -1.70 5.93
CA ASP A 110 -4.76 -1.52 7.32
C ASP A 110 -3.69 -1.99 8.29
N TRP A 111 -3.07 -3.13 8.01
CA TRP A 111 -1.93 -3.60 8.80
C TRP A 111 -0.76 -2.61 8.79
N TYR A 112 -0.44 -2.04 7.63
CA TYR A 112 0.64 -1.07 7.50
C TYR A 112 0.32 0.24 8.24
N ASN A 113 -0.90 0.74 8.13
CA ASN A 113 -1.35 1.94 8.83
C ASN A 113 -1.38 1.72 10.34
N GLN A 114 -1.87 0.58 10.80
CA GLN A 114 -1.96 0.23 12.21
C GLN A 114 -0.57 0.08 12.85
N THR A 115 0.37 -0.54 12.14
CA THR A 115 1.75 -0.72 12.62
C THR A 115 2.53 0.60 12.53
N GLY A 116 2.34 1.39 11.48
CA GLY A 116 3.01 2.69 11.28
C GLY A 116 2.61 3.74 12.31
N THR A 117 1.35 3.76 12.75
CA THR A 117 0.89 4.69 13.81
C THR A 117 1.45 4.33 15.18
N GLN A 118 1.74 3.06 15.42
CA GLN A 118 2.32 2.61 16.68
C GLN A 118 3.81 3.01 16.82
N TYR A 119 4.53 3.11 15.70
CA TYR A 119 5.93 3.52 15.68
C TYR A 119 6.16 5.02 15.38
N GLY A 120 5.19 5.70 14.75
CA GLY A 120 5.34 7.08 14.27
C GLY A 120 4.79 8.18 15.17
N ARG A 121 3.96 7.85 16.14
CA ARG A 121 3.43 8.84 17.11
C ARG A 121 4.00 8.62 18.50
N ARG A 122 5.30 8.79 18.69
CA ARG A 122 5.71 9.58 19.83
C ARG A 122 5.45 11.04 19.45
N THR A 123 4.22 11.48 19.59
CA THR A 123 3.99 12.88 19.85
C THR A 123 4.74 13.12 21.17
N VAL A 124 5.90 13.73 21.04
CA VAL A 124 6.49 14.40 22.20
C VAL A 124 5.44 15.44 22.54
N SER A 125 4.58 15.10 23.49
CA SER A 125 3.71 16.09 24.15
C SER A 125 4.68 17.03 24.78
N PHE A 126 4.95 18.15 24.12
CA PHE A 126 5.66 19.26 24.71
C PHE A 126 4.70 19.88 25.72
N ASN A 127 4.57 19.24 26.89
CA ASN A 127 4.07 19.92 28.03
C ASN A 127 5.14 20.99 28.40
N PRO A 128 4.79 22.26 28.41
CA PRO A 128 5.75 23.32 28.71
C PRO A 128 6.42 23.11 30.08
N CYS A 129 5.82 22.36 30.99
CA CYS A 129 6.39 21.98 32.27
C CYS A 129 7.57 21.01 32.17
N ASP A 130 7.54 20.04 31.23
CA ASP A 130 8.62 19.06 31.11
C ASP A 130 9.91 19.69 30.54
N ASN A 131 9.78 20.69 29.66
CA ASN A 131 10.92 21.43 29.14
C ASN A 131 11.59 22.35 30.16
N ILE A 132 10.82 22.93 31.06
CA ILE A 132 11.35 23.82 32.12
C ILE A 132 12.14 23.01 33.14
N CYS A 133 11.67 21.80 33.51
CA CYS A 133 12.39 20.94 34.43
C CYS A 133 13.70 20.41 33.81
N LEU A 134 13.70 20.05 32.52
CA LEU A 134 14.89 19.54 31.86
C LEU A 134 15.97 20.62 31.66
N THR A 135 15.56 21.84 31.29
CA THR A 135 16.48 22.98 31.14
C THR A 135 17.06 23.44 32.46
N LEU A 136 16.27 23.45 33.54
CA LEU A 136 16.77 23.79 34.87
C LEU A 136 17.72 22.73 35.45
N ALA A 137 17.46 21.45 35.20
CA ALA A 137 18.35 20.35 35.58
C ALA A 137 19.71 20.44 34.87
N LEU A 138 19.71 20.78 33.57
CA LEU A 138 20.95 20.94 32.78
C LEU A 138 21.74 22.21 33.16
N CYS A 139 21.05 23.31 33.51
CA CYS A 139 21.70 24.52 33.96
C CYS A 139 22.33 24.38 35.37
N SER A 140 21.78 23.52 36.22
CA SER A 140 22.34 23.27 37.55
C SER A 140 23.65 22.46 37.52
N CYS A 141 23.90 21.71 36.48
CA CYS A 141 25.15 20.95 36.31
C CYS A 141 26.32 21.81 35.80
N CYS A 142 26.06 23.00 35.22
CA CYS A 142 27.11 23.86 34.64
C CYS A 142 27.65 24.93 35.56
N THR A 143 27.00 25.22 36.69
CA THR A 143 27.49 26.16 37.71
C THR A 143 27.96 25.40 38.92
N GLY A 144 29.22 24.99 38.93
CA GLY A 144 29.89 24.49 40.11
C GLY A 144 30.00 25.56 41.20
N GLY A 145 29.15 25.52 42.17
CA GLY A 145 29.21 26.45 43.32
C GLY A 145 27.98 26.33 44.20
N GLY A 146 28.20 25.84 45.41
CA GLY A 146 27.23 25.44 46.44
C GLY A 146 26.13 26.43 46.74
N GLY A 147 24.96 25.87 46.96
CA GLY A 147 23.84 26.58 47.52
C GLY A 147 22.54 25.81 47.25
N TYR A 148 22.11 24.99 48.19
CA TYR A 148 20.81 24.29 48.14
C TYR A 148 19.69 25.29 48.36
N MET A 149 19.01 25.71 47.32
CA MET A 149 17.68 26.30 47.42
C MET A 149 16.68 25.30 46.81
N PHE A 150 16.00 24.59 47.70
CA PHE A 150 14.82 23.79 47.33
C PHE A 150 13.68 24.75 46.99
N VAL A 151 13.36 24.87 45.72
CA VAL A 151 12.09 25.50 45.31
C VAL A 151 11.12 24.36 45.06
N PRO A 152 10.01 24.24 45.77
CA PRO A 152 9.00 23.23 45.47
C PRO A 152 8.32 23.60 44.17
N CYS A 153 8.44 22.74 43.18
CA CYS A 153 7.58 22.80 41.99
C CYS A 153 6.15 22.45 42.41
N ILE A 154 5.30 23.46 42.49
CA ILE A 154 3.85 23.29 42.60
C ILE A 154 3.31 23.38 41.18
N CYS A 155 2.91 22.22 40.63
CA CYS A 155 1.99 22.13 39.48
C CYS A 155 0.59 21.85 39.99
#